data_c378731ac77583bcc95dde45fff2a957
#
_entry.id   c378731ac77583bcc95dde45fff2a957
#
_cell.length_a   1.000
_cell.length_b   1.000
_cell.length_c   1.000
_cell.angle_alpha   90.00
_cell.angle_beta   90.00
_cell.angle_gamma   90.00
#
_symmetry.space_group_name_H-M   'P 1'
#
loop_
_entity.id
_entity.type
_entity.pdbx_description
1 polymer ?
#
loop_
_entity_poly.entity_id
_entity_poly.type
_entity_poly.pdbx_seq_one_letter_code
_entity_poly.pdbx_strand_id
1 'polypeptide(L)'
;MPVSLDRLLVVGISSRALFDLEVEEAIFRTQGLEAYRQHQLDNEGEILKLGAGFALVRALLKLNALAPGQRFVEVVIMSRNSTETSMRIFNSIKHYDLDITRAVLSGGASLAPYLHAFNVSLFLSLHEDDVQAAIDSGTAAALLYQKPANAFEELDQIRIAFDGDAVILSLIHI
;
A
#
# COMPACT_ATOMS: atom_id res chain seq x y z
N MET A 1 -4.61 -9.35 -23.09
CA MET A 1 -3.78 -10.46 -22.59
C MET A 1 -3.65 -10.31 -21.08
N PRO A 2 -3.64 -11.39 -20.28
CA PRO A 2 -3.34 -11.26 -18.86
C PRO A 2 -1.92 -10.70 -18.70
N VAL A 3 -1.77 -9.70 -17.85
CA VAL A 3 -0.45 -9.11 -17.55
C VAL A 3 0.29 -10.08 -16.65
N SER A 4 1.45 -10.58 -17.11
CA SER A 4 2.34 -11.36 -16.25
C SER A 4 3.00 -10.42 -15.23
N LEU A 5 2.96 -10.78 -13.95
CA LEU A 5 3.60 -10.01 -12.88
C LEU A 5 5.10 -10.34 -12.71
N ASP A 6 5.61 -11.37 -13.40
CA ASP A 6 6.96 -11.91 -13.20
C ASP A 6 8.10 -10.96 -13.59
N ARG A 7 7.80 -9.94 -14.38
CA ARG A 7 8.79 -8.96 -14.86
C ARG A 7 8.52 -7.55 -14.38
N LEU A 8 7.62 -7.39 -13.42
CA LEU A 8 7.23 -6.11 -12.86
C LEU A 8 7.80 -5.95 -11.46
N LEU A 9 8.09 -4.72 -11.08
CA LEU A 9 8.21 -4.38 -9.67
C LEU A 9 6.79 -4.35 -9.08
N VAL A 10 6.39 -5.39 -8.36
CA VAL A 10 5.07 -5.44 -7.72
C VAL A 10 5.18 -4.90 -6.31
N VAL A 11 4.48 -3.81 -6.04
CA VAL A 11 4.43 -3.18 -4.72
C VAL A 11 3.06 -3.40 -4.10
N GLY A 12 3.02 -4.18 -3.02
CA GLY A 12 1.86 -4.30 -2.17
C GLY A 12 1.81 -3.13 -1.17
N ILE A 13 0.65 -2.49 -1.03
CA ILE A 13 0.49 -1.42 -0.04
C ILE A 13 -0.80 -1.59 0.74
N SER A 14 -0.72 -1.42 2.07
CA SER A 14 -1.94 -1.42 2.88
C SER A 14 -2.77 -0.16 2.61
N SER A 15 -4.11 -0.29 2.69
CA SER A 15 -5.02 0.84 2.48
C SER A 15 -4.71 2.03 3.40
N ARG A 16 -4.32 1.76 4.65
CA ARG A 16 -3.94 2.79 5.64
C ARG A 16 -2.60 3.44 5.32
N ALA A 17 -1.69 2.74 4.67
CA ALA A 17 -0.44 3.34 4.22
C ALA A 17 -0.66 4.27 3.00
N LEU A 18 -1.60 3.92 2.11
CA LEU A 18 -1.92 4.73 0.95
C LEU A 18 -2.77 5.95 1.30
N PHE A 19 -3.77 5.79 2.18
CA PHE A 19 -4.68 6.84 2.61
C PHE A 19 -4.66 7.01 4.14
N ASP A 20 -4.95 8.23 4.58
CA ASP A 20 -5.13 8.55 5.99
C ASP A 20 -6.49 8.02 6.47
N LEU A 21 -6.45 7.02 7.32
CA LEU A 21 -7.61 6.35 7.93
C LEU A 21 -7.53 6.38 9.47
N GLU A 22 -6.94 7.45 10.04
CA GLU A 22 -6.80 7.56 11.50
C GLU A 22 -8.14 7.65 12.22
N VAL A 23 -9.10 8.36 11.65
CA VAL A 23 -10.46 8.48 12.19
C VAL A 23 -11.16 7.13 12.20
N GLU A 24 -11.06 6.41 11.11
CA GLU A 24 -11.65 5.08 10.91
C GLU A 24 -11.05 4.05 11.86
N GLU A 25 -9.74 4.12 12.07
CA GLU A 25 -9.06 3.28 13.05
C GLU A 25 -9.49 3.60 14.48
N ALA A 26 -9.64 4.87 14.83
CA ALA A 26 -10.13 5.27 16.14
C ALA A 26 -11.55 4.72 16.38
N ILE A 27 -12.43 4.80 15.38
CA ILE A 27 -13.78 4.24 15.47
C ILE A 27 -13.71 2.72 15.66
N PHE A 28 -12.90 2.02 14.86
CA PHE A 28 -12.73 0.57 14.99
C PHE A 28 -12.27 0.16 16.39
N ARG A 29 -11.26 0.85 16.93
CA ARG A 29 -10.68 0.54 18.24
C ARG A 29 -11.60 0.86 19.41
N THR A 30 -12.40 1.93 19.33
CA THR A 30 -13.21 2.41 20.46
C THR A 30 -14.65 1.93 20.42
N GLN A 31 -15.20 1.69 19.22
CA GLN A 31 -16.63 1.38 19.00
C GLN A 31 -16.84 0.01 18.32
N GLY A 32 -15.76 -0.61 17.83
CA GLY A 32 -15.80 -1.94 17.23
C GLY A 32 -16.13 -1.98 15.74
N LEU A 33 -16.23 -3.22 15.23
CA LEU A 33 -16.34 -3.49 13.79
C LEU A 33 -17.63 -2.93 13.18
N GLU A 34 -18.75 -3.01 13.87
CA GLU A 34 -20.03 -2.59 13.30
C GLU A 34 -20.10 -1.06 13.13
N ALA A 35 -19.62 -0.30 14.12
CA ALA A 35 -19.54 1.17 14.01
C ALA A 35 -18.58 1.59 12.89
N TYR A 36 -17.45 0.90 12.76
CA TYR A 36 -16.51 1.12 11.65
C TYR A 36 -17.18 0.84 10.29
N ARG A 37 -17.88 -0.28 10.16
CA ARG A 37 -18.60 -0.65 8.93
C ARG A 37 -19.65 0.41 8.56
N GLN A 38 -20.48 0.82 9.52
CA GLN A 38 -21.51 1.84 9.30
C GLN A 38 -20.87 3.16 8.87
N HIS A 39 -19.80 3.60 9.56
CA HIS A 39 -19.07 4.81 9.20
C HIS A 39 -18.54 4.77 7.75
N GLN A 40 -18.00 3.65 7.31
CA GLN A 40 -17.48 3.50 5.95
C GLN A 40 -18.60 3.55 4.90
N LEU A 41 -19.77 2.97 5.19
CA LEU A 41 -20.93 3.03 4.31
C LEU A 41 -21.52 4.44 4.23
N ASP A 42 -21.68 5.13 5.37
CA ASP A 42 -22.24 6.48 5.43
C ASP A 42 -21.35 7.50 4.71
N ASN A 43 -20.05 7.26 4.66
CA ASN A 43 -19.06 8.16 4.05
C ASN A 43 -18.49 7.61 2.74
N GLU A 44 -19.14 6.65 2.08
CA GLU A 44 -18.60 5.98 0.88
C GLU A 44 -18.22 6.98 -0.23
N GLY A 45 -18.97 8.07 -0.38
CA GLY A 45 -18.70 9.11 -1.37
C GLY A 45 -17.61 10.11 -0.98
N GLU A 46 -17.14 10.11 0.26
CA GLU A 46 -16.11 11.04 0.72
C GLU A 46 -14.72 10.57 0.35
N ILE A 47 -13.94 11.46 -0.27
CA ILE A 47 -12.56 11.15 -0.67
C ILE A 47 -11.64 11.14 0.55
N LEU A 48 -10.84 10.09 0.66
CA LEU A 48 -9.86 9.91 1.71
C LEU A 48 -8.69 10.89 1.54
N LYS A 49 -8.15 11.35 2.65
CA LYS A 49 -6.91 12.13 2.66
C LYS A 49 -5.72 11.23 2.32
N LEU A 50 -4.64 11.86 1.87
CA LEU A 50 -3.44 11.17 1.44
C LEU A 50 -2.67 10.60 2.64
N GLY A 51 -2.26 9.34 2.57
CA GLY A 51 -1.48 8.65 3.58
C GLY A 51 0.04 8.77 3.38
N ALA A 52 0.81 8.16 4.28
CA ALA A 52 2.27 8.23 4.30
C ALA A 52 2.93 7.67 3.02
N GLY A 53 2.35 6.62 2.43
CA GLY A 53 2.87 5.95 1.23
C GLY A 53 2.42 6.56 -0.10
N PHE A 54 1.47 7.51 -0.06
CA PHE A 54 0.85 8.02 -1.29
C PHE A 54 1.86 8.63 -2.28
N ALA A 55 2.75 9.50 -1.80
CA ALA A 55 3.74 10.16 -2.66
C ALA A 55 4.68 9.15 -3.33
N LEU A 56 5.14 8.13 -2.60
CA LEU A 56 5.97 7.06 -3.14
C LEU A 56 5.22 6.25 -4.19
N VAL A 57 3.99 5.83 -3.91
CA VAL A 57 3.16 5.06 -4.86
C VAL A 57 2.92 5.84 -6.14
N ARG A 58 2.53 7.12 -6.03
CA ARG A 58 2.33 7.99 -7.20
C ARG A 58 3.60 8.13 -8.03
N ALA A 59 4.75 8.31 -7.37
CA ALA A 59 6.04 8.42 -8.05
C ALA A 59 6.42 7.11 -8.75
N LEU A 60 6.20 5.96 -8.12
CA LEU A 60 6.45 4.65 -8.72
C LEU A 60 5.55 4.39 -9.93
N LEU A 61 4.26 4.72 -9.85
CA LEU A 61 3.33 4.58 -10.97
C LEU A 61 3.70 5.46 -12.17
N LYS A 62 4.29 6.66 -11.95
CA LYS A 62 4.81 7.52 -13.02
C LYS A 62 5.89 6.84 -13.87
N LEU A 63 6.62 5.84 -13.35
CA LEU A 63 7.61 5.08 -14.13
C LEU A 63 6.98 4.36 -15.33
N ASN A 64 5.72 4.00 -15.26
CA ASN A 64 5.01 3.37 -16.37
C ASN A 64 4.83 4.30 -17.58
N ALA A 65 4.97 5.62 -17.40
CA ALA A 65 4.91 6.59 -18.49
C ALA A 65 6.24 6.70 -19.26
N LEU A 66 7.34 6.14 -18.79
CA LEU A 66 8.66 6.26 -19.42
C LEU A 66 8.75 5.51 -20.76
N ALA A 67 7.98 4.43 -20.93
CA ALA A 67 7.96 3.67 -22.17
C ALA A 67 6.51 3.27 -22.54
N PRO A 68 5.91 3.89 -23.55
CA PRO A 68 4.57 3.53 -23.99
C PRO A 68 4.44 2.05 -24.36
N GLY A 69 3.43 1.38 -23.81
CA GLY A 69 3.19 -0.04 -24.04
C GLY A 69 3.99 -1.01 -23.17
N GLN A 70 4.90 -0.51 -22.33
CA GLN A 70 5.63 -1.31 -21.35
C GLN A 70 5.27 -0.87 -19.93
N ARG A 71 4.84 -1.83 -19.09
CA ARG A 71 4.63 -1.62 -17.67
C ARG A 71 5.88 -2.02 -16.90
N PHE A 72 6.29 -1.23 -15.92
CA PHE A 72 7.44 -1.50 -15.05
C PHE A 72 7.01 -1.80 -13.63
N VAL A 73 5.96 -1.11 -13.18
CA VAL A 73 5.47 -1.18 -11.81
C VAL A 73 3.99 -1.56 -11.80
N GLU A 74 3.65 -2.48 -10.91
CA GLU A 74 2.28 -2.78 -10.52
C GLU A 74 2.10 -2.48 -9.05
N VAL A 75 1.04 -1.77 -8.70
CA VAL A 75 0.68 -1.53 -7.30
C VAL A 75 -0.57 -2.33 -6.98
N VAL A 76 -0.55 -3.07 -5.88
CA VAL A 76 -1.66 -3.89 -5.41
C VAL A 76 -2.07 -3.43 -4.02
N ILE A 77 -3.35 -3.10 -3.84
CA ILE A 77 -3.89 -2.84 -2.51
C ILE A 77 -3.94 -4.15 -1.74
N MET A 78 -3.35 -4.17 -0.57
CA MET A 78 -3.37 -5.29 0.37
C MET A 78 -4.07 -4.85 1.65
N SER A 79 -5.35 -5.17 1.80
CA SER A 79 -6.18 -4.68 2.91
C SER A 79 -6.85 -5.82 3.67
N ARG A 80 -6.89 -5.67 5.00
CA ARG A 80 -7.70 -6.55 5.85
C ARG A 80 -9.18 -6.18 5.86
N ASN A 81 -9.56 -5.11 5.20
CA ASN A 81 -10.97 -4.71 5.06
C ASN A 81 -11.78 -5.76 4.28
N SER A 82 -13.09 -5.74 4.48
CA SER A 82 -14.04 -6.43 3.62
C SER A 82 -14.30 -5.62 2.34
N THR A 83 -14.96 -6.24 1.37
CA THR A 83 -15.37 -5.56 0.13
C THR A 83 -16.27 -4.36 0.42
N GLU A 84 -17.21 -4.51 1.35
CA GLU A 84 -18.17 -3.45 1.71
C GLU A 84 -17.49 -2.21 2.28
N THR A 85 -16.45 -2.38 3.10
CA THR A 85 -15.73 -1.27 3.73
C THR A 85 -14.63 -0.67 2.86
N SER A 86 -14.47 -1.16 1.63
CA SER A 86 -13.37 -0.76 0.73
C SER A 86 -13.80 0.17 -0.40
N MET A 87 -15.10 0.42 -0.59
CA MET A 87 -15.59 1.24 -1.70
C MET A 87 -15.01 2.66 -1.67
N ARG A 88 -14.92 3.25 -0.48
CA ARG A 88 -14.32 4.58 -0.28
C ARG A 88 -12.84 4.62 -0.72
N ILE A 89 -12.10 3.52 -0.52
CA ILE A 89 -10.72 3.37 -0.99
C ILE A 89 -10.67 3.40 -2.52
N PHE A 90 -11.55 2.64 -3.20
CA PHE A 90 -11.60 2.60 -4.66
C PHE A 90 -12.06 3.94 -5.26
N ASN A 91 -13.02 4.61 -4.63
CA ASN A 91 -13.45 5.95 -5.04
C ASN A 91 -12.29 6.96 -4.92
N SER A 92 -11.47 6.85 -3.87
CA SER A 92 -10.29 7.71 -3.67
C SER A 92 -9.18 7.38 -4.68
N ILE A 93 -8.91 6.11 -4.99
CA ILE A 93 -7.98 5.69 -6.03
C ILE A 93 -8.36 6.31 -7.37
N LYS A 94 -9.64 6.25 -7.73
CA LYS A 94 -10.18 6.84 -8.96
C LYS A 94 -10.07 8.37 -8.95
N HIS A 95 -10.40 9.01 -7.82
CA HIS A 95 -10.32 10.48 -7.68
C HIS A 95 -8.90 11.01 -7.89
N TYR A 96 -7.90 10.32 -7.35
CA TYR A 96 -6.48 10.70 -7.47
C TYR A 96 -5.80 10.18 -8.74
N ASP A 97 -6.58 9.59 -9.67
CA ASP A 97 -6.09 9.04 -10.93
C ASP A 97 -4.90 8.08 -10.76
N LEU A 98 -4.97 7.21 -9.77
CA LEU A 98 -3.95 6.19 -9.55
C LEU A 98 -4.23 4.97 -10.42
N ASP A 99 -3.25 4.54 -11.23
CA ASP A 99 -3.32 3.32 -12.03
C ASP A 99 -3.15 2.07 -11.16
N ILE A 100 -4.10 1.85 -10.24
CA ILE A 100 -4.19 0.70 -9.35
C ILE A 100 -5.46 -0.06 -9.68
N THR A 101 -5.31 -1.25 -10.25
CA THR A 101 -6.43 -2.07 -10.74
C THR A 101 -6.60 -3.38 -9.97
N ARG A 102 -5.71 -3.68 -9.01
CA ARG A 102 -5.72 -4.91 -8.23
C ARG A 102 -5.80 -4.63 -6.75
N ALA A 103 -6.59 -5.44 -6.07
CA ALA A 103 -6.72 -5.39 -4.62
C ALA A 103 -6.94 -6.78 -4.03
N VAL A 104 -6.39 -7.00 -2.84
CA VAL A 104 -6.70 -8.10 -1.95
C VAL A 104 -7.48 -7.53 -0.77
N LEU A 105 -8.67 -8.05 -0.53
CA LEU A 105 -9.55 -7.69 0.57
C LEU A 105 -9.78 -8.94 1.40
N SER A 106 -9.02 -9.11 2.48
CA SER A 106 -8.96 -10.39 3.19
C SER A 106 -10.02 -10.57 4.27
N GLY A 107 -10.83 -9.53 4.57
CA GLY A 107 -11.87 -9.61 5.59
C GLY A 107 -11.35 -9.96 6.98
N GLY A 108 -10.19 -9.43 7.36
CA GLY A 108 -9.53 -9.68 8.64
C GLY A 108 -8.48 -10.79 8.64
N ALA A 109 -8.40 -11.62 7.59
CA ALA A 109 -7.40 -12.67 7.49
C ALA A 109 -5.99 -12.11 7.20
N SER A 110 -4.95 -12.93 7.45
CA SER A 110 -3.56 -12.59 7.12
C SER A 110 -3.38 -12.30 5.62
N LEU A 111 -2.56 -11.31 5.31
CA LEU A 111 -2.19 -10.93 3.94
C LEU A 111 -1.04 -11.76 3.39
N ALA A 112 -0.24 -12.41 4.23
CA ALA A 112 0.98 -13.12 3.84
C ALA A 112 0.79 -14.13 2.68
N PRO A 113 -0.25 -14.97 2.64
CA PRO A 113 -0.46 -15.91 1.52
C PRO A 113 -0.67 -15.21 0.17
N TYR A 114 -1.23 -14.00 0.20
CA TYR A 114 -1.53 -13.24 -1.01
C TYR A 114 -0.30 -12.51 -1.57
N LEU A 115 0.70 -12.20 -0.72
CA LEU A 115 1.94 -11.56 -1.16
C LEU A 115 2.64 -12.41 -2.21
N HIS A 116 2.79 -13.70 -1.97
CA HIS A 116 3.36 -14.65 -2.94
C HIS A 116 2.49 -14.82 -4.18
N ALA A 117 1.16 -14.95 -3.99
CA ALA A 117 0.23 -15.15 -5.11
C ALA A 117 0.25 -13.99 -6.12
N PHE A 118 0.58 -12.78 -5.66
CA PHE A 118 0.72 -11.59 -6.50
C PHE A 118 2.17 -11.26 -6.86
N ASN A 119 3.15 -12.12 -6.55
CA ASN A 119 4.58 -11.86 -6.76
C ASN A 119 5.03 -10.51 -6.19
N VAL A 120 4.55 -10.16 -4.98
CA VAL A 120 4.90 -8.89 -4.33
C VAL A 120 6.39 -8.84 -4.04
N SER A 121 7.07 -7.86 -4.63
CA SER A 121 8.50 -7.61 -4.43
C SER A 121 8.79 -6.78 -3.19
N LEU A 122 7.85 -5.88 -2.83
CA LEU A 122 7.94 -5.02 -1.65
C LEU A 122 6.56 -4.79 -1.08
N PHE A 123 6.38 -5.02 0.21
CA PHE A 123 5.14 -4.73 0.93
C PHE A 123 5.32 -3.52 1.87
N LEU A 124 4.37 -2.58 1.81
CA LEU A 124 4.37 -1.35 2.58
C LEU A 124 3.14 -1.29 3.51
N SER A 125 3.35 -1.16 4.80
CA SER A 125 2.25 -1.07 5.78
C SER A 125 2.55 -0.07 6.90
N LEU A 126 1.50 0.36 7.62
CA LEU A 126 1.58 1.08 8.89
C LEU A 126 1.44 0.12 10.10
N HIS A 127 1.19 -1.17 9.84
CA HIS A 127 1.05 -2.19 10.88
C HIS A 127 2.30 -3.05 10.96
N GLU A 128 2.94 -3.04 12.12
CA GLU A 128 4.15 -3.82 12.39
C GLU A 128 3.91 -5.32 12.22
N ASP A 129 2.80 -5.84 12.73
CA ASP A 129 2.44 -7.27 12.61
C ASP A 129 2.30 -7.71 11.15
N ASP A 130 1.76 -6.86 10.26
CA ASP A 130 1.65 -7.17 8.84
C ASP A 130 3.00 -7.19 8.15
N VAL A 131 3.89 -6.25 8.54
CA VAL A 131 5.27 -6.18 8.03
C VAL A 131 6.04 -7.40 8.48
N GLN A 132 5.97 -7.77 9.77
CA GLN A 132 6.64 -8.95 10.30
C GLN A 132 6.15 -10.23 9.61
N ALA A 133 4.84 -10.40 9.47
CA ALA A 133 4.27 -11.56 8.77
C ALA A 133 4.71 -11.64 7.29
N ALA A 134 4.88 -10.50 6.63
CA ALA A 134 5.42 -10.46 5.26
C ALA A 134 6.88 -10.90 5.22
N ILE A 135 7.72 -10.41 6.12
CA ILE A 135 9.14 -10.79 6.25
C ILE A 135 9.26 -12.30 6.56
N ASP A 136 8.50 -12.80 7.51
CA ASP A 136 8.48 -14.21 7.90
C ASP A 136 8.05 -15.12 6.74
N SER A 137 7.23 -14.61 5.84
CA SER A 137 6.83 -15.31 4.61
C SER A 137 7.85 -15.20 3.47
N GLY A 138 8.97 -14.47 3.66
CA GLY A 138 10.02 -14.29 2.65
C GLY A 138 9.77 -13.12 1.68
N THR A 139 8.82 -12.23 1.96
CA THR A 139 8.58 -11.02 1.17
C THR A 139 9.27 -9.84 1.82
N ALA A 140 10.04 -9.05 1.05
CA ALA A 140 10.60 -7.80 1.57
C ALA A 140 9.47 -6.84 1.96
N ALA A 141 9.57 -6.25 3.15
CA ALA A 141 8.54 -5.36 3.66
C ALA A 141 9.13 -4.18 4.42
N ALA A 142 8.38 -3.07 4.47
CA ALA A 142 8.77 -1.88 5.21
C ALA A 142 7.59 -1.30 5.99
N LEU A 143 7.89 -0.91 7.23
CA LEU A 143 6.98 -0.16 8.08
C LEU A 143 7.08 1.33 7.76
N LEU A 144 5.96 1.96 7.45
CA LEU A 144 5.87 3.40 7.25
C LEU A 144 5.46 4.05 8.58
N TYR A 145 6.20 5.06 9.03
CA TYR A 145 5.95 5.68 10.34
C TYR A 145 5.15 6.98 10.25
N GLN A 146 5.57 7.87 9.38
CA GLN A 146 5.00 9.22 9.33
C GLN A 146 4.80 9.70 7.90
N LYS A 147 3.78 10.54 7.75
CA LYS A 147 3.57 11.29 6.53
C LYS A 147 4.66 12.36 6.41
N PRO A 148 5.44 12.38 5.33
CA PRO A 148 6.41 13.43 5.12
C PRO A 148 5.74 14.81 5.10
N ALA A 149 6.34 15.82 5.75
CA ALA A 149 5.78 17.17 5.83
C ALA A 149 5.47 17.78 4.45
N ASN A 150 6.30 17.47 3.43
CA ASN A 150 6.19 17.95 2.06
C ASN A 150 5.80 16.84 1.08
N ALA A 151 5.02 15.85 1.53
CA ALA A 151 4.68 14.64 0.76
C ALA A 151 3.91 14.90 -0.54
N PHE A 152 3.43 16.10 -0.78
CA PHE A 152 2.51 16.42 -1.87
C PHE A 152 3.05 17.41 -2.90
N GLU A 153 4.32 17.83 -2.78
CA GLU A 153 4.98 18.51 -3.88
C GLU A 153 5.09 17.55 -5.06
N GLU A 154 4.74 18.01 -6.25
CA GLU A 154 4.93 17.23 -7.48
C GLU A 154 6.44 17.06 -7.68
N LEU A 155 6.94 15.91 -7.27
CA LEU A 155 8.32 15.55 -7.55
C LEU A 155 8.39 14.88 -8.92
N ASP A 156 9.16 15.48 -9.83
CA ASP A 156 9.51 14.86 -11.12
C ASP A 156 10.58 13.76 -10.96
N GLN A 157 11.05 13.53 -9.74
CA GLN A 157 12.11 12.59 -9.42
C GLN A 157 11.73 11.72 -8.23
N ILE A 158 12.02 10.43 -8.33
CA ILE A 158 12.02 9.52 -7.19
C ILE A 158 13.39 9.61 -6.52
N ARG A 159 13.41 9.95 -5.23
CA ARG A 159 14.63 9.98 -4.42
C ARG A 159 14.49 8.94 -3.32
N ILE A 160 15.34 7.92 -3.34
CA ILE A 160 15.36 6.85 -2.35
C ILE A 160 16.77 6.84 -1.74
N ALA A 161 16.84 6.87 -0.42
CA ALA A 161 18.07 6.68 0.33
C ALA A 161 17.98 5.33 1.05
N PHE A 162 19.05 4.56 0.99
CA PHE A 162 19.21 3.32 1.71
C PHE A 162 20.28 3.48 2.78
N ASP A 163 20.00 2.95 3.97
CA ASP A 163 21.04 2.82 5.00
C ASP A 163 22.07 1.79 4.53
N GLY A 164 23.35 2.20 4.52
CA GLY A 164 24.44 1.34 4.05
C GLY A 164 24.70 0.16 4.96
N ASP A 165 24.71 0.38 6.27
CA ASP A 165 25.19 -0.61 7.23
C ASP A 165 24.15 -1.68 7.55
N ALA A 166 22.88 -1.32 7.61
CA ALA A 166 21.82 -2.23 8.03
C ALA A 166 21.04 -2.87 6.87
N VAL A 167 21.10 -2.29 5.67
CA VAL A 167 20.25 -2.71 4.53
C VAL A 167 21.09 -3.25 3.36
N ILE A 168 22.18 -2.58 3.00
CA ILE A 168 22.97 -2.94 1.82
C ILE A 168 24.15 -3.82 2.18
N LEU A 169 24.84 -3.51 3.29
CA LEU A 169 26.00 -4.24 3.75
C LEU A 169 25.57 -5.22 4.85
N SER A 170 25.49 -6.49 4.50
CA SER A 170 25.41 -7.56 5.51
C SER A 170 26.75 -7.62 6.22
N LEU A 171 26.80 -7.24 7.50
CA LEU A 171 27.93 -7.51 8.36
C LEU A 171 28.01 -9.02 8.59
N ILE A 172 28.77 -9.69 7.75
CA ILE A 172 29.22 -11.07 8.05
C ILE A 172 30.17 -10.92 9.23
N HIS A 173 29.69 -11.19 10.42
CA HIS A 173 30.58 -11.46 11.54
C HIS A 173 31.31 -12.76 11.22
N ILE A 174 32.57 -12.63 10.80
CA ILE A 174 33.54 -13.72 10.76
C ILE A 174 33.96 -14.03 12.19
#